data_87589babafe416548b7c68ca43b12b84
#
_entry.id   87589babafe416548b7c68ca43b12b84
#
_cell.length_a   1.000
_cell.length_b   1.000
_cell.length_c   1.000
_cell.angle_alpha   90.00
_cell.angle_beta   90.00
_cell.angle_gamma   90.00
#
_symmetry.space_group_name_H-M   'P 1'
#
loop_
_entity.id
_entity.type
_entity.pdbx_description
1 polymer ?
#
loop_
_entity_poly.entity_id
_entity_poly.type
_entity_poly.pdbx_seq_one_letter_code
_entity_poly.pdbx_strand_id
1 'polypeptide(L)'
;MAARAAISVFPRMPGVAFLCTGNSCRSQMAEGWLRHLHSAHMQGFSAGTMPTTLNRLAVRAMAEVGVDISGHTSKSIDALPMDQVDLLVTVCGDAHDRCPIVPGKRVIHQGFDDPPLLAANAGSDDEAMLHYRRVRDEIREFVQKNVPVLLRG
;
A
#
# COMPACT_ATOMS: atom_id res chain seq x y z
N MET A 1 38.10 0.03 1.27
CA MET A 1 37.82 -0.11 2.05
C MET A 1 36.94 0.52 2.53
N ALA A 2 36.90 1.12 2.37
CA ALA A 2 36.04 1.90 2.75
C ALA A 2 34.69 1.57 2.84
N ALA A 3 34.35 0.95 1.94
CA ALA A 3 33.01 0.69 1.85
C ALA A 3 32.41 0.38 3.14
N ARG A 4 33.11 -0.12 3.91
CA ARG A 4 32.58 -0.55 4.98
C ARG A 4 32.26 0.37 5.83
N ALA A 5 32.80 1.20 5.71
CA ALA A 5 32.48 2.18 6.59
C ALA A 5 31.05 2.52 6.49
N ALA A 6 30.59 2.39 5.37
CA ALA A 6 29.24 2.77 5.19
C ALA A 6 28.36 1.90 5.96
N ILE A 7 28.90 1.05 6.63
CA ILE A 7 28.19 0.25 7.20
C ILE A 7 27.59 0.78 8.23
N SER A 8 26.71 0.72 8.20
CA SER A 8 25.68 0.76 8.95
C SER A 8 25.92 0.89 10.36
N VAL A 9 26.38 2.01 10.68
CA VAL A 9 26.18 2.51 11.96
C VAL A 9 24.68 2.64 12.18
N PHE A 10 23.96 2.91 11.12
CA PHE A 10 22.52 3.06 11.18
C PHE A 10 21.87 1.96 10.35
N PRO A 11 21.18 1.02 10.98
CA PRO A 11 20.46 0.02 10.22
C PRO A 11 19.40 0.71 9.35
N ARG A 12 19.12 0.16 8.19
CA ARG A 12 18.06 0.70 7.36
C ARG A 12 16.73 0.54 8.05
N MET A 13 15.81 1.44 7.74
CA MET A 13 14.46 1.31 8.23
C MET A 13 13.79 0.09 7.59
N PRO A 14 12.97 -0.65 8.34
CA PRO A 14 12.23 -1.77 7.77
C PRO A 14 11.27 -1.29 6.69
N GLY A 15 11.06 -2.11 5.68
CA GLY A 15 10.19 -1.80 4.56
C GLY A 15 8.94 -2.67 4.53
N VAL A 16 7.82 -2.06 4.22
CA VAL A 16 6.53 -2.74 4.06
C VAL A 16 6.00 -2.44 2.66
N ALA A 17 5.63 -3.47 1.93
CA ALA A 17 5.06 -3.31 0.60
C ALA A 17 3.62 -3.81 0.60
N PHE A 18 2.72 -2.98 0.08
CA PHE A 18 1.32 -3.33 -0.07
C PHE A 18 1.06 -3.78 -1.51
N LEU A 19 0.43 -4.93 -1.66
CA LEU A 19 0.20 -5.52 -2.96
C LEU A 19 -1.28 -5.66 -3.26
N CYS A 20 -1.67 -5.32 -4.47
CA CYS A 20 -3.00 -5.63 -5.00
C CYS A 20 -2.85 -5.95 -6.48
N THR A 21 -3.96 -6.20 -7.18
CA THR A 21 -3.86 -6.57 -8.59
C THR A 21 -3.37 -5.42 -9.45
N GLY A 22 -4.08 -4.31 -9.44
CA GLY A 22 -3.80 -3.20 -10.35
C GLY A 22 -2.83 -2.14 -9.83
N ASN A 23 -2.50 -2.17 -8.55
CA ASN A 23 -1.74 -1.10 -7.89
C ASN A 23 -2.35 0.27 -8.23
N SER A 24 -3.65 0.35 -8.13
CA SER A 24 -4.42 1.51 -8.57
C SER A 24 -5.07 2.25 -7.42
N CYS A 25 -5.65 1.55 -6.46
CA CYS A 25 -6.46 2.15 -5.40
C CYS A 25 -6.00 1.71 -4.01
N ARG A 26 -6.37 0.49 -3.58
CA ARG A 26 -6.16 0.05 -2.19
C ARG A 26 -4.70 0.07 -1.76
N SER A 27 -3.82 -0.52 -2.54
CA SER A 27 -2.40 -0.56 -2.21
C SER A 27 -1.75 0.82 -2.25
N GLN A 28 -2.23 1.70 -3.13
CA GLN A 28 -1.73 3.07 -3.20
C GLN A 28 -2.15 3.89 -1.98
N MET A 29 -3.38 3.72 -1.53
CA MET A 29 -3.85 4.39 -0.31
C MET A 29 -3.09 3.87 0.91
N ALA A 30 -2.81 2.57 0.97
CA ALA A 30 -2.05 1.98 2.06
C ALA A 30 -0.61 2.52 2.10
N GLU A 31 0.04 2.60 0.95
CA GLU A 31 1.37 3.20 0.86
C GLU A 31 1.35 4.66 1.33
N GLY A 32 0.35 5.42 0.88
CA GLY A 32 0.18 6.82 1.29
C GLY A 32 0.03 6.96 2.79
N TRP A 33 -0.81 6.13 3.41
CA TRP A 33 -0.99 6.17 4.85
C TRP A 33 0.28 5.80 5.61
N LEU A 34 0.99 4.78 5.16
CA LEU A 34 2.21 4.37 5.84
C LEU A 34 3.25 5.48 5.81
N ARG A 35 3.44 6.10 4.66
CA ARG A 35 4.38 7.22 4.53
C ARG A 35 3.95 8.42 5.36
N HIS A 36 2.65 8.66 5.48
CA HIS A 36 2.14 9.76 6.27
C HIS A 36 2.30 9.51 7.77
N LEU A 37 2.00 8.30 8.22
CA LEU A 37 1.94 7.97 9.65
C LEU A 37 3.28 7.50 10.22
N HIS A 38 4.10 6.83 9.42
CA HIS A 38 5.25 6.08 9.92
C HIS A 38 6.58 6.37 9.22
N SER A 39 6.67 7.45 8.47
CA SER A 39 7.89 7.73 7.68
C SER A 39 9.17 7.81 8.51
N ALA A 40 9.05 8.12 9.79
CA ALA A 40 10.21 8.19 10.68
C ALA A 40 10.74 6.80 11.09
N HIS A 41 9.94 5.76 10.90
CA HIS A 41 10.23 4.44 11.45
C HIS A 41 10.26 3.32 10.41
N MET A 42 9.66 3.51 9.25
CA MET A 42 9.59 2.47 8.23
C MET A 42 9.41 3.06 6.83
N GLN A 43 9.75 2.26 5.83
CA GLN A 43 9.60 2.63 4.43
C GLN A 43 8.34 1.98 3.88
N GLY A 44 7.60 2.70 3.04
CA GLY A 44 6.37 2.19 2.43
C GLY A 44 6.51 2.06 0.92
N PHE A 45 6.03 0.94 0.39
CA PHE A 45 6.02 0.64 -1.04
C PHE A 45 4.67 0.05 -1.42
N SER A 46 4.35 0.05 -2.70
CA SER A 46 3.20 -0.68 -3.22
C SER A 46 3.47 -1.16 -4.63
N ALA A 47 2.78 -2.22 -5.04
CA ALA A 47 2.90 -2.76 -6.39
C ALA A 47 1.69 -3.62 -6.71
N GLY A 48 1.59 -4.05 -7.96
CA GLY A 48 0.53 -4.92 -8.43
C GLY A 48 1.05 -6.05 -9.30
N THR A 49 0.26 -7.11 -9.39
CA THR A 49 0.56 -8.22 -10.28
C THR A 49 0.25 -7.87 -11.73
N MET A 50 -0.72 -6.98 -11.95
CA MET A 50 -1.10 -6.48 -13.26
C MET A 50 -1.34 -4.97 -13.17
N PRO A 51 -0.25 -4.17 -13.11
CA PRO A 51 -0.40 -2.73 -12.88
C PRO A 51 -1.19 -2.05 -13.99
N THR A 52 -2.00 -1.08 -13.59
CA THR A 52 -2.82 -0.29 -14.50
C THR A 52 -2.45 1.19 -14.39
N THR A 53 -3.31 2.00 -13.78
CA THR A 53 -3.06 3.41 -13.58
C THR A 53 -3.52 3.82 -12.18
N LEU A 54 -2.97 4.90 -11.69
CA LEU A 54 -3.37 5.44 -10.39
C LEU A 54 -4.82 5.94 -10.47
N ASN A 55 -5.64 5.49 -9.54
CA ASN A 55 -7.06 5.84 -9.51
C ASN A 55 -7.27 7.28 -9.05
N ARG A 56 -7.95 8.09 -9.87
CA ARG A 56 -8.15 9.50 -9.57
C ARG A 56 -9.00 9.77 -8.32
N LEU A 57 -9.97 8.90 -8.02
CA LEU A 57 -10.79 9.09 -6.83
C LEU A 57 -10.05 8.66 -5.57
N ALA A 58 -9.13 7.71 -5.68
CA ALA A 58 -8.21 7.41 -4.58
C ALA A 58 -7.32 8.61 -4.27
N VAL A 59 -6.80 9.27 -5.30
CA VAL A 59 -6.02 10.50 -5.13
C VAL A 59 -6.84 11.57 -4.42
N ARG A 60 -8.09 11.77 -4.86
CA ARG A 60 -9.01 12.74 -4.25
C ARG A 60 -9.31 12.39 -2.79
N ALA A 61 -9.60 11.12 -2.52
CA ALA A 61 -9.92 10.69 -1.16
C ALA A 61 -8.76 10.89 -0.19
N MET A 62 -7.55 10.61 -0.64
CA MET A 62 -6.37 10.81 0.19
C MET A 62 -6.07 12.30 0.39
N ALA A 63 -6.26 13.11 -0.64
CA ALA A 63 -6.07 14.56 -0.53
C ALA A 63 -7.01 15.18 0.50
N GLU A 64 -8.23 14.68 0.63
CA GLU A 64 -9.19 15.16 1.62
C GLU A 64 -8.66 15.07 3.06
N VAL A 65 -7.78 14.14 3.32
CA VAL A 65 -7.22 13.91 4.65
C VAL A 65 -5.75 14.33 4.75
N GLY A 66 -5.30 15.13 3.80
CA GLY A 66 -3.96 15.72 3.84
C GLY A 66 -2.86 14.82 3.34
N VAL A 67 -3.18 13.75 2.62
CA VAL A 67 -2.18 12.82 2.11
C VAL A 67 -2.15 12.91 0.59
N ASP A 68 -1.04 13.36 0.04
CA ASP A 68 -0.89 13.52 -1.41
C ASP A 68 -0.24 12.29 -2.02
N ILE A 69 -1.02 11.53 -2.78
CA ILE A 69 -0.50 10.40 -3.55
C ILE A 69 -0.49 10.68 -5.06
N SER A 70 -0.73 11.93 -5.46
CA SER A 70 -0.82 12.27 -6.89
C SER A 70 0.46 12.00 -7.67
N GLY A 71 1.59 11.97 -7.01
CA GLY A 71 2.87 11.65 -7.65
C GLY A 71 3.21 10.16 -7.70
N HIS A 72 2.35 9.31 -7.14
CA HIS A 72 2.59 7.87 -7.17
C HIS A 72 2.35 7.32 -8.57
N THR A 73 2.96 6.17 -8.85
CA THR A 73 2.75 5.46 -10.12
C THR A 73 2.31 4.03 -9.84
N SER A 74 1.47 3.50 -10.73
CA SER A 74 1.12 2.09 -10.71
C SER A 74 2.31 1.29 -11.25
N LYS A 75 2.74 0.27 -10.52
CA LYS A 75 3.95 -0.47 -10.88
C LYS A 75 3.86 -1.95 -10.56
N SER A 76 4.69 -2.72 -11.23
CA SER A 76 4.77 -4.16 -11.04
C SER A 76 5.57 -4.50 -9.79
N ILE A 77 5.31 -5.68 -9.25
CA ILE A 77 6.10 -6.24 -8.15
C ILE A 77 7.59 -6.26 -8.50
N ASP A 78 7.90 -6.49 -9.77
CA ASP A 78 9.30 -6.54 -10.23
C ASP A 78 10.04 -5.22 -10.04
N ALA A 79 9.32 -4.13 -9.89
CA ALA A 79 9.92 -2.81 -9.65
C ALA A 79 10.22 -2.55 -8.17
N LEU A 80 9.82 -3.44 -7.27
CA LEU A 80 10.06 -3.25 -5.85
C LEU A 80 11.52 -3.54 -5.48
N PRO A 81 12.11 -2.73 -4.59
CA PRO A 81 13.43 -3.03 -4.07
C PRO A 81 13.30 -4.12 -3.00
N MET A 82 13.24 -5.38 -3.44
CA MET A 82 12.91 -6.50 -2.55
C MET A 82 13.91 -6.68 -1.41
N ASP A 83 15.13 -6.26 -1.58
CA ASP A 83 16.14 -6.29 -0.51
C ASP A 83 15.79 -5.32 0.63
N GLN A 84 14.91 -4.36 0.38
CA GLN A 84 14.46 -3.39 1.38
C GLN A 84 13.07 -3.71 1.94
N VAL A 85 12.44 -4.77 1.47
CA VAL A 85 11.10 -5.16 1.90
C VAL A 85 11.18 -6.29 2.91
N ASP A 86 10.65 -6.06 4.08
CA ASP A 86 10.63 -7.04 5.18
C ASP A 86 9.26 -7.68 5.36
N LEU A 87 8.21 -6.98 4.98
CA LEU A 87 6.85 -7.47 5.11
C LEU A 87 6.06 -7.12 3.85
N LEU A 88 5.39 -8.11 3.28
CA LEU A 88 4.45 -7.92 2.18
C LEU A 88 3.05 -8.08 2.71
N VAL A 89 2.18 -7.12 2.41
CA VAL A 89 0.78 -7.17 2.82
C VAL A 89 -0.08 -7.12 1.56
N THR A 90 -0.84 -8.20 1.30
CA THR A 90 -1.79 -8.19 0.21
C THR A 90 -3.10 -7.59 0.71
N VAL A 91 -3.64 -6.63 -0.02
CA VAL A 91 -4.81 -5.86 0.40
C VAL A 91 -6.05 -6.10 -0.46
N CYS A 92 -5.97 -7.01 -1.41
CA CYS A 92 -7.12 -7.39 -2.21
C CYS A 92 -8.09 -8.19 -1.36
N GLY A 93 -9.37 -7.87 -1.45
CA GLY A 93 -10.40 -8.54 -0.66
C GLY A 93 -11.07 -9.70 -1.38
N ASP A 94 -10.74 -9.92 -2.65
CA ASP A 94 -11.37 -10.94 -3.46
C ASP A 94 -10.66 -12.27 -3.27
N ALA A 95 -11.42 -13.32 -3.02
CA ALA A 95 -10.86 -14.67 -2.88
C ALA A 95 -10.20 -15.18 -4.16
N HIS A 96 -10.51 -14.57 -5.31
CA HIS A 96 -9.89 -14.93 -6.57
C HIS A 96 -8.58 -14.18 -6.80
N ASP A 97 -8.32 -13.16 -6.01
CA ASP A 97 -7.06 -12.46 -6.13
C ASP A 97 -5.94 -13.38 -5.67
N ARG A 98 -4.97 -13.52 -6.51
CA ARG A 98 -3.85 -14.38 -6.17
C ARG A 98 -2.88 -13.63 -5.29
N CYS A 99 -2.71 -14.11 -4.08
CA CYS A 99 -1.68 -13.61 -3.22
C CYS A 99 -0.35 -14.11 -3.79
N PRO A 100 0.56 -13.22 -4.18
CA PRO A 100 1.85 -13.66 -4.66
C PRO A 100 2.61 -14.33 -3.53
N ILE A 101 3.26 -15.44 -3.84
CA ILE A 101 4.18 -16.09 -2.92
C ILE A 101 5.56 -15.59 -3.28
N VAL A 102 6.21 -14.94 -2.33
CA VAL A 102 7.56 -14.43 -2.55
C VAL A 102 8.49 -15.20 -1.63
N PRO A 103 9.29 -16.12 -2.18
CA PRO A 103 10.18 -16.93 -1.35
C PRO A 103 11.10 -16.08 -0.48
N GLY A 104 11.24 -16.47 0.77
CA GLY A 104 12.11 -15.77 1.71
C GLY A 104 11.51 -14.50 2.29
N LYS A 105 10.28 -14.17 1.95
CA LYS A 105 9.61 -12.97 2.47
C LYS A 105 8.34 -13.36 3.24
N ARG A 106 8.07 -12.59 4.26
CA ARG A 106 6.87 -12.74 5.06
C ARG A 106 5.72 -12.08 4.34
N VAL A 107 4.65 -12.81 4.09
CA VAL A 107 3.46 -12.31 3.40
C VAL A 107 2.26 -12.44 4.32
N ILE A 108 1.53 -11.35 4.48
CA ILE A 108 0.31 -11.31 5.28
C ILE A 108 -0.83 -10.82 4.38
N HIS A 109 -1.99 -11.42 4.52
CA HIS A 109 -3.17 -10.98 3.80
C HIS A 109 -4.09 -10.19 4.72
N GLN A 110 -4.42 -8.96 4.30
CA GLN A 110 -5.42 -8.12 4.95
C GLN A 110 -6.29 -7.51 3.86
N GLY A 111 -7.41 -8.15 3.58
CA GLY A 111 -8.29 -7.70 2.50
C GLY A 111 -9.11 -6.48 2.88
N PHE A 112 -9.39 -5.65 1.88
CA PHE A 112 -10.30 -4.52 1.97
C PHE A 112 -11.23 -4.55 0.75
N ASP A 113 -12.43 -4.04 0.91
CA ASP A 113 -13.35 -3.91 -0.22
C ASP A 113 -12.75 -3.04 -1.31
N ASP A 114 -13.12 -3.31 -2.55
CA ASP A 114 -12.59 -2.60 -3.71
C ASP A 114 -13.48 -1.41 -4.07
N PRO A 115 -13.05 -0.17 -3.76
CA PRO A 115 -13.89 1.00 -4.02
C PRO A 115 -14.36 1.15 -5.47
N PRO A 116 -13.50 0.95 -6.50
CA PRO A 116 -13.99 1.03 -7.89
C PRO A 116 -15.10 0.03 -8.19
N LEU A 117 -15.02 -1.17 -7.65
CA LEU A 117 -16.04 -2.18 -7.86
C LEU A 117 -17.35 -1.77 -7.18
N LEU A 118 -17.27 -1.32 -5.93
CA LEU A 118 -18.45 -0.87 -5.20
C LEU A 118 -19.10 0.35 -5.84
N ALA A 119 -18.30 1.20 -6.45
CA ALA A 119 -18.74 2.43 -7.06
C ALA A 119 -19.13 2.30 -8.54
N ALA A 120 -19.10 1.08 -9.08
CA ALA A 120 -19.30 0.85 -10.51
C ALA A 120 -20.64 1.41 -11.03
N ASN A 121 -21.67 1.39 -10.20
CA ASN A 121 -23.00 1.88 -10.56
C ASN A 121 -23.35 3.21 -9.91
N ALA A 122 -22.37 3.91 -9.36
CA ALA A 122 -22.62 5.21 -8.74
C ALA A 122 -23.03 6.22 -9.82
N GLY A 123 -24.01 7.08 -9.48
CA GLY A 123 -24.51 8.08 -10.41
C GLY A 123 -23.61 9.30 -10.54
N SER A 124 -22.65 9.46 -9.66
CA SER A 124 -21.75 10.61 -9.66
C SER A 124 -20.45 10.27 -8.90
N ASP A 125 -19.45 11.12 -9.06
CA ASP A 125 -18.22 10.99 -8.28
C ASP A 125 -18.50 11.17 -6.78
N ASP A 126 -19.42 12.04 -6.42
CA ASP A 126 -19.75 12.24 -5.01
C ASP A 126 -20.36 10.99 -4.37
N GLU A 127 -21.20 10.26 -5.10
CA GLU A 127 -21.70 8.99 -4.63
C GLU A 127 -20.58 7.95 -4.54
N ALA A 128 -19.74 7.88 -5.55
CA ALA A 128 -18.61 6.96 -5.58
C ALA A 128 -17.69 7.19 -4.39
N MET A 129 -17.44 8.45 -4.04
CA MET A 129 -16.53 8.82 -2.97
C MET A 129 -16.92 8.26 -1.60
N LEU A 130 -18.19 7.94 -1.37
CA LEU A 130 -18.60 7.32 -0.11
C LEU A 130 -17.84 6.01 0.13
N HIS A 131 -17.67 5.22 -0.93
CA HIS A 131 -16.94 3.95 -0.84
C HIS A 131 -15.45 4.17 -0.66
N TYR A 132 -14.88 5.13 -1.38
CA TYR A 132 -13.46 5.44 -1.29
C TYR A 132 -13.09 5.95 0.10
N ARG A 133 -13.93 6.81 0.69
CA ARG A 133 -13.68 7.36 2.03
C ARG A 133 -13.74 6.27 3.10
N ARG A 134 -14.72 5.39 3.01
CA ARG A 134 -14.85 4.30 3.98
C ARG A 134 -13.63 3.39 3.95
N VAL A 135 -13.27 2.92 2.76
CA VAL A 135 -12.13 2.01 2.61
C VAL A 135 -10.82 2.71 2.97
N ARG A 136 -10.65 3.99 2.58
CA ARG A 136 -9.52 4.81 2.99
C ARG A 136 -9.34 4.80 4.50
N ASP A 137 -10.44 4.98 5.23
CA ASP A 137 -10.40 5.09 6.69
C ASP A 137 -10.14 3.72 7.34
N GLU A 138 -10.67 2.64 6.77
CA GLU A 138 -10.37 1.28 7.22
C GLU A 138 -8.88 0.95 7.02
N ILE A 139 -8.33 1.32 5.89
CA ILE A 139 -6.91 1.11 5.61
C ILE A 139 -6.04 1.91 6.60
N ARG A 140 -6.43 3.15 6.91
CA ARG A 140 -5.73 3.95 7.89
C ARG A 140 -5.64 3.24 9.24
N GLU A 141 -6.76 2.70 9.69
CA GLU A 141 -6.83 2.01 10.97
C GLU A 141 -5.86 0.84 11.00
N PHE A 142 -5.85 0.04 9.95
CA PHE A 142 -4.94 -1.09 9.84
C PHE A 142 -3.47 -0.64 9.82
N VAL A 143 -3.15 0.33 8.99
CA VAL A 143 -1.76 0.81 8.85
C VAL A 143 -1.28 1.42 10.17
N GLN A 144 -2.15 2.16 10.85
CA GLN A 144 -1.78 2.82 12.10
C GLN A 144 -1.57 1.82 13.24
N LYS A 145 -2.46 0.86 13.38
CA LYS A 145 -2.48 -0.02 14.56
C LYS A 145 -1.84 -1.37 14.35
N ASN A 146 -2.05 -1.97 13.19
CA ASN A 146 -1.63 -3.36 12.97
C ASN A 146 -0.26 -3.49 12.33
N VAL A 147 0.09 -2.63 11.39
CA VAL A 147 1.36 -2.75 10.67
C VAL A 147 2.57 -2.69 11.62
N PRO A 148 2.64 -1.75 12.60
CA PRO A 148 3.76 -1.76 13.53
C PRO A 148 3.89 -3.07 14.31
N VAL A 149 2.76 -3.66 14.71
CA VAL A 149 2.76 -4.92 15.44
C VAL A 149 3.21 -6.07 14.55
N LEU A 150 2.68 -6.14 13.33
CA LEU A 150 3.03 -7.17 12.38
C LEU A 150 4.52 -7.12 12.00
N LEU A 151 5.04 -5.92 11.87
CA LEU A 151 6.44 -5.75 11.50
C LEU A 151 7.39 -6.26 12.60
N ARG A 152 6.98 -6.14 13.86
CA ARG A 152 7.78 -6.64 14.97
C ARG A 152 7.69 -8.15 15.14
N GLY A 153 6.60 -8.73 14.73
CA GLY A 153 6.37 -10.17 14.84
C GLY A 153 7.17 -10.93 13.84
#